data_47cd0e5eb7d4a460079763093f58dfae
#
_entry.id   47cd0e5eb7d4a460079763093f58dfae
#
_cell.length_a   1.000
_cell.length_b   1.000
_cell.length_c   1.000
_cell.angle_alpha   90.00
_cell.angle_beta   90.00
_cell.angle_gamma   90.00
#
_symmetry.space_group_name_H-M   'P 1'
#
loop_
_entity.id
_entity.type
_entity.pdbx_description
1 polymer ?
#
loop_
_entity_poly.entity_id
_entity_poly.type
_entity_poly.pdbx_seq_one_letter_code
_entity_poly.pdbx_strand_id
1 'polypeptide(L)'
;MRNRQIRSGRPIRGIAGARYPTVPLPPTPAQQKGRSLPLVKTEITVEYNVVTPMRDGTILRADVYLPEKVAPIGAMGVTNRSNGLPTLVCRTPYDKSRERDIVRYRGLASNGYAVVVQDKRGRWESDGLYRPMYGSEFDDAVDGYDTIEWVAEQPWSNGKVGTFGYSYPSWTQWMLAPTMPPHLVTMFAGGMGPKTTDWEMGGVFRPGRALQWLLGLIAPDTQKWLDEAQGPTTIEDYDTITRVANREKWLWFLPWSELPLEAVGGLRESFQDWLRNHHKDRFGFIGNFFKIDLPVHHRTGWYDRLIATTDMYDHMINEAPSEHARTNQRLFIGPYTHANEMTRVTGD
;
A
#
# COMPACT_ATOMS: atom_id res chain seq x y z
N MET A 1 46.80 -34.62 -8.04
CA MET A 1 47.22 -33.48 -8.84
C MET A 1 46.72 -33.65 -10.26
N ARG A 2 45.68 -32.99 -10.68
CA ARG A 2 45.31 -32.76 -12.10
C ARG A 2 44.60 -31.42 -12.16
N ASN A 3 45.31 -30.42 -12.69
CA ASN A 3 44.84 -29.10 -13.06
C ASN A 3 43.75 -29.22 -14.13
N ARG A 4 42.54 -28.75 -13.87
CA ARG A 4 41.56 -28.44 -14.91
C ARG A 4 41.64 -26.95 -15.22
N GLN A 5 42.18 -26.62 -16.36
CA GLN A 5 42.10 -25.30 -16.97
C GLN A 5 40.63 -24.96 -17.29
N ILE A 6 40.18 -23.83 -16.79
CA ILE A 6 38.90 -23.22 -17.16
C ILE A 6 39.07 -22.60 -18.55
N ARG A 7 38.36 -23.14 -19.53
CA ARG A 7 38.32 -22.57 -20.89
C ARG A 7 37.54 -21.27 -20.85
N SER A 8 38.16 -20.19 -21.28
CA SER A 8 37.59 -18.87 -21.52
C SER A 8 36.39 -18.96 -22.47
N GLY A 9 35.25 -18.46 -22.04
CA GLY A 9 34.03 -18.36 -22.87
C GLY A 9 34.27 -17.41 -24.05
N ARG A 10 33.72 -17.79 -25.22
CA ARG A 10 33.72 -16.95 -26.42
C ARG A 10 32.88 -15.70 -26.15
N PRO A 11 33.29 -14.51 -26.64
CA PRO A 11 32.48 -13.32 -26.56
C PRO A 11 31.21 -13.50 -27.40
N ILE A 12 30.07 -13.16 -26.82
CA ILE A 12 28.76 -13.07 -27.52
C ILE A 12 28.90 -11.93 -28.54
N ARG A 13 28.78 -12.25 -29.84
CA ARG A 13 28.73 -11.24 -30.90
C ARG A 13 27.53 -10.36 -30.67
N GLY A 14 27.76 -9.08 -30.34
CA GLY A 14 26.74 -8.08 -30.30
C GLY A 14 26.09 -7.93 -31.68
N ILE A 15 24.78 -7.81 -31.71
CA ILE A 15 23.99 -7.47 -32.91
C ILE A 15 24.36 -6.01 -33.24
N ALA A 16 25.27 -5.83 -34.16
CA ALA A 16 25.59 -4.52 -34.71
C ALA A 16 24.44 -4.09 -35.65
N GLY A 17 23.79 -2.96 -35.34
CA GLY A 17 22.88 -2.30 -36.30
C GLY A 17 21.51 -1.87 -35.85
N ALA A 18 21.04 -2.15 -34.66
CA ALA A 18 19.81 -1.58 -34.17
C ALA A 18 20.02 -0.13 -33.72
N ARG A 19 19.71 0.85 -34.56
CA ARG A 19 19.55 2.25 -34.16
C ARG A 19 18.22 2.34 -33.40
N TYR A 20 18.28 2.37 -32.07
CA TYR A 20 17.13 2.74 -31.27
C TYR A 20 16.83 4.23 -31.53
N PRO A 21 15.58 4.64 -31.77
CA PRO A 21 15.24 6.04 -31.84
C PRO A 21 15.61 6.70 -30.52
N THR A 22 16.46 7.73 -30.57
CA THR A 22 16.78 8.55 -29.41
C THR A 22 15.53 9.29 -29.01
N VAL A 23 14.83 8.83 -28.01
CA VAL A 23 13.77 9.61 -27.35
C VAL A 23 14.48 10.78 -26.66
N PRO A 24 14.12 12.05 -26.96
CA PRO A 24 14.71 13.19 -26.27
C PRO A 24 14.50 13.02 -24.75
N LEU A 25 15.57 13.09 -23.98
CA LEU A 25 15.46 13.09 -22.53
C LEU A 25 14.60 14.28 -22.10
N PRO A 26 13.72 14.12 -21.13
CA PRO A 26 12.96 15.23 -20.58
C PRO A 26 13.94 16.29 -20.07
N PRO A 27 13.61 17.59 -20.21
CA PRO A 27 14.50 18.67 -19.81
C PRO A 27 14.91 18.53 -18.35
N THR A 28 16.20 18.76 -18.09
CA THR A 28 16.74 18.70 -16.73
C THR A 28 16.05 19.74 -15.81
N PRO A 29 16.06 19.54 -14.48
CA PRO A 29 15.48 20.51 -13.55
C PRO A 29 16.02 21.93 -13.68
N ALA A 30 17.24 22.10 -14.20
CA ALA A 30 17.82 23.42 -14.51
C ALA A 30 17.17 24.09 -15.75
N GLN A 31 16.66 23.33 -16.70
CA GLN A 31 15.98 23.82 -17.90
C GLN A 31 14.49 24.11 -17.65
N GLN A 32 13.92 23.63 -16.54
CA GLN A 32 12.54 23.88 -16.11
C GLN A 32 12.39 25.14 -15.26
N LYS A 33 13.44 25.91 -15.00
CA LYS A 33 13.43 27.12 -14.16
C LYS A 33 12.57 28.30 -14.68
N GLY A 34 11.79 28.10 -15.73
CA GLY A 34 10.96 29.17 -16.33
C GLY A 34 9.44 29.06 -16.08
N ARG A 35 8.94 28.02 -15.39
CA ARG A 35 7.52 27.87 -15.08
C ARG A 35 7.32 27.42 -13.65
N SER A 36 7.65 28.26 -12.68
CA SER A 36 7.02 28.16 -11.37
C SER A 36 5.60 28.68 -11.52
N LEU A 37 4.63 27.78 -11.67
CA LEU A 37 3.26 28.12 -11.36
C LEU A 37 3.27 28.64 -9.92
N PRO A 38 2.59 29.77 -9.62
CA PRO A 38 2.50 30.23 -8.26
C PRO A 38 1.93 29.10 -7.42
N LEU A 39 2.68 28.65 -6.42
CA LEU A 39 2.18 27.77 -5.38
C LEU A 39 1.09 28.54 -4.64
N VAL A 40 -0.15 28.39 -5.08
CA VAL A 40 -1.28 28.82 -4.27
C VAL A 40 -1.20 27.97 -3.02
N LYS A 41 -0.84 28.60 -1.90
CA LYS A 41 -0.94 27.96 -0.57
C LYS A 41 -2.41 27.73 -0.30
N THR A 42 -2.91 26.57 -0.71
CA THR A 42 -4.25 26.15 -0.36
C THR A 42 -4.22 25.76 1.13
N GLU A 43 -4.99 26.45 1.94
CA GLU A 43 -5.21 26.06 3.33
C GLU A 43 -5.97 24.74 3.35
N ILE A 44 -5.53 23.83 4.24
CA ILE A 44 -6.10 22.49 4.38
C ILE A 44 -6.68 22.36 5.79
N THR A 45 -7.99 22.20 5.86
CA THR A 45 -8.68 21.80 7.09
C THR A 45 -8.53 20.29 7.27
N VAL A 46 -8.28 19.85 8.48
CA VAL A 46 -8.18 18.43 8.82
C VAL A 46 -9.18 18.10 9.92
N GLU A 47 -10.05 17.16 9.63
CA GLU A 47 -10.94 16.56 10.62
C GLU A 47 -10.33 15.24 11.08
N TYR A 48 -9.99 15.14 12.36
CA TYR A 48 -9.32 13.98 12.93
C TYR A 48 -10.31 12.99 13.53
N ASN A 49 -9.99 11.71 13.46
CA ASN A 49 -10.72 10.61 14.10
C ASN A 49 -12.22 10.57 13.73
N VAL A 50 -12.53 10.94 12.50
CA VAL A 50 -13.91 10.89 11.98
C VAL A 50 -14.44 9.46 12.06
N VAL A 51 -15.65 9.31 12.58
CA VAL A 51 -16.33 8.03 12.73
C VAL A 51 -16.77 7.50 11.37
N THR A 52 -16.30 6.30 11.03
CA THR A 52 -16.69 5.55 9.83
C THR A 52 -17.36 4.25 10.28
N PRO A 53 -18.69 4.16 10.31
CA PRO A 53 -19.36 2.94 10.72
C PRO A 53 -19.31 1.88 9.62
N MET A 54 -18.98 0.65 10.01
CA MET A 54 -19.05 -0.51 9.12
C MET A 54 -20.40 -1.21 9.30
N ARG A 55 -20.82 -2.00 8.32
CA ARG A 55 -22.13 -2.69 8.29
C ARG A 55 -22.38 -3.63 9.47
N ASP A 56 -21.30 -4.13 10.09
CA ASP A 56 -21.37 -4.99 11.29
C ASP A 56 -21.39 -4.23 12.62
N GLY A 57 -21.46 -2.89 12.55
CA GLY A 57 -21.47 -2.00 13.70
C GLY A 57 -20.08 -1.63 14.23
N THR A 58 -19.01 -2.20 13.70
CA THR A 58 -17.64 -1.80 14.07
C THR A 58 -17.36 -0.36 13.60
N ILE A 59 -16.72 0.43 14.44
CA ILE A 59 -16.36 1.81 14.13
C ILE A 59 -14.89 1.88 13.73
N LEU A 60 -14.65 2.30 12.48
CA LEU A 60 -13.31 2.68 12.06
C LEU A 60 -13.11 4.19 12.17
N ARG A 61 -11.86 4.62 12.23
CA ARG A 61 -11.48 6.03 12.38
C ARG A 61 -10.67 6.50 11.19
N ALA A 62 -11.07 7.65 10.67
CA ALA A 62 -10.39 8.27 9.55
C ALA A 62 -10.00 9.72 9.85
N ASP A 63 -8.90 10.19 9.25
CA ASP A 63 -8.58 11.60 9.17
C ASP A 63 -8.95 12.11 7.78
N VAL A 64 -9.65 13.24 7.72
CA VAL A 64 -10.18 13.82 6.47
C VAL A 64 -9.50 15.15 6.21
N TYR A 65 -8.79 15.25 5.10
CA TYR A 65 -8.07 16.45 4.67
C TYR A 65 -8.86 17.14 3.55
N LEU A 66 -9.31 18.36 3.80
CA LEU A 66 -10.16 19.13 2.88
C LEU A 66 -9.46 20.43 2.48
N PRO A 67 -9.34 20.75 1.18
CA PRO A 67 -8.85 22.04 0.75
C PRO A 67 -9.90 23.12 1.03
N GLU A 68 -9.53 24.23 1.66
CA GLU A 68 -10.45 25.35 1.90
C GLU A 68 -10.81 26.10 0.62
N LYS A 69 -9.85 26.22 -0.28
CA LYS A 69 -10.03 26.84 -1.61
C LYS A 69 -9.47 25.92 -2.67
N VAL A 70 -10.27 25.60 -3.66
CA VAL A 70 -9.82 24.79 -4.78
C VAL A 70 -9.25 25.72 -5.83
N ALA A 71 -7.93 25.72 -6.00
CA ALA A 71 -7.30 26.34 -7.16
C ALA A 71 -7.58 25.48 -8.40
N PRO A 72 -7.78 26.09 -9.59
CA PRO A 72 -7.91 25.33 -10.82
C PRO A 72 -6.60 24.57 -11.08
N ILE A 73 -6.66 23.26 -10.97
CA ILE A 73 -5.56 22.41 -11.44
C ILE A 73 -5.69 22.34 -12.95
N GLY A 74 -4.66 22.79 -13.65
CA GLY A 74 -4.45 22.76 -15.10
C GLY A 74 -5.44 21.85 -15.86
N ALA A 75 -5.43 21.61 -17.09
CA ALA A 75 -6.40 20.95 -18.00
C ALA A 75 -7.42 19.89 -17.47
N MET A 76 -7.48 19.59 -16.19
CA MET A 76 -8.40 18.63 -15.57
C MET A 76 -9.61 19.27 -14.86
N GLY A 77 -10.09 20.39 -15.31
CA GLY A 77 -11.40 20.92 -14.88
C GLY A 77 -11.49 21.28 -13.40
N VAL A 78 -11.77 22.55 -13.16
CA VAL A 78 -12.03 23.12 -11.84
C VAL A 78 -13.13 22.34 -11.13
N THR A 79 -12.84 21.81 -9.96
CA THR A 79 -13.90 21.41 -9.04
C THR A 79 -14.34 22.63 -8.25
N ASN A 80 -15.50 23.13 -8.55
CA ASN A 80 -16.17 24.08 -7.69
C ASN A 80 -16.63 23.30 -6.44
N ARG A 81 -16.31 23.76 -5.23
CA ARG A 81 -16.71 23.13 -3.97
C ARG A 81 -18.23 22.92 -3.85
N SER A 82 -19.02 23.71 -4.59
CA SER A 82 -20.47 23.54 -4.65
C SER A 82 -20.93 22.19 -5.25
N ASN A 83 -20.08 21.50 -6.00
CA ASN A 83 -20.37 20.20 -6.61
C ASN A 83 -19.64 19.03 -5.91
N GLY A 84 -19.03 19.27 -4.74
CA GLY A 84 -18.20 18.31 -4.02
C GLY A 84 -16.82 18.12 -4.66
N LEU A 85 -15.96 17.35 -3.99
CA LEU A 85 -14.57 17.08 -4.38
C LEU A 85 -14.41 15.61 -4.82
N PRO A 86 -13.62 15.32 -5.85
CA PRO A 86 -13.18 13.95 -6.06
C PRO A 86 -12.36 13.51 -4.85
N THR A 87 -12.60 12.30 -4.38
CA THR A 87 -12.05 11.83 -3.11
C THR A 87 -11.01 10.74 -3.33
N LEU A 88 -9.93 10.81 -2.55
CA LEU A 88 -8.90 9.78 -2.51
C LEU A 88 -8.88 9.11 -1.14
N VAL A 89 -8.96 7.78 -1.12
CA VAL A 89 -9.00 6.97 0.11
C VAL A 89 -7.73 6.14 0.24
N CYS A 90 -7.11 6.19 1.42
CA CYS A 90 -6.03 5.31 1.82
C CYS A 90 -6.40 4.57 3.10
N ARG A 91 -6.39 3.25 3.10
CA ARG A 91 -6.60 2.42 4.29
C ARG A 91 -5.27 1.81 4.71
N THR A 92 -4.86 2.02 5.96
CA THR A 92 -3.52 1.68 6.43
C THR A 92 -3.53 0.97 7.79
N PRO A 93 -2.65 -0.04 8.00
CA PRO A 93 -2.41 -0.60 9.32
C PRO A 93 -1.32 0.15 10.09
N TYR A 94 -0.71 1.20 9.51
CA TYR A 94 0.53 1.81 9.97
C TYR A 94 0.37 3.14 10.69
N ASP A 95 -0.80 3.44 11.24
CA ASP A 95 -1.17 4.74 11.79
C ASP A 95 -1.44 5.81 10.72
N LYS A 96 -2.72 6.22 10.63
CA LYS A 96 -3.17 7.28 9.72
C LYS A 96 -2.53 8.64 10.01
N SER A 97 -2.11 8.85 11.27
CA SER A 97 -1.49 10.11 11.77
C SER A 97 0.03 10.13 11.61
N ARG A 98 0.62 9.15 10.95
CA ARG A 98 2.08 9.02 10.83
C ARG A 98 2.68 10.24 10.14
N GLU A 99 3.52 10.97 10.85
CA GLU A 99 4.05 12.28 10.45
C GLU A 99 4.66 12.29 9.03
N ARG A 100 5.43 11.29 8.69
CA ARG A 100 6.06 11.18 7.37
C ARG A 100 5.07 11.10 6.21
N ASP A 101 3.85 10.62 6.45
CA ASP A 101 2.83 10.42 5.42
C ASP A 101 1.86 11.61 5.32
N ILE A 102 1.71 12.41 6.38
CA ILE A 102 0.86 13.61 6.44
C ILE A 102 1.21 14.61 5.33
N VAL A 103 2.49 14.78 5.03
CA VAL A 103 2.95 15.68 3.96
C VAL A 103 2.36 15.29 2.60
N ARG A 104 2.28 13.99 2.32
CA ARG A 104 1.65 13.45 1.10
C ARG A 104 0.14 13.74 1.10
N TYR A 105 -0.55 13.48 2.21
CA TYR A 105 -2.00 13.68 2.30
C TYR A 105 -2.36 15.16 2.10
N ARG A 106 -1.65 16.06 2.76
CA ARG A 106 -1.80 17.51 2.55
C ARG A 106 -1.46 17.92 1.12
N GLY A 107 -0.44 17.32 0.51
CA GLY A 107 -0.08 17.56 -0.88
C GLY A 107 -1.18 17.15 -1.86
N LEU A 108 -1.81 16.01 -1.66
CA LEU A 108 -2.97 15.58 -2.47
C LEU A 108 -4.17 16.49 -2.27
N ALA A 109 -4.48 16.87 -1.03
CA ALA A 109 -5.55 17.80 -0.74
C ALA A 109 -5.31 19.18 -1.35
N SER A 110 -4.09 19.72 -1.30
CA SER A 110 -3.74 21.00 -1.96
C SER A 110 -3.91 20.97 -3.47
N ASN A 111 -3.98 19.78 -4.07
CA ASN A 111 -4.27 19.56 -5.47
C ASN A 111 -5.76 19.34 -5.78
N GLY A 112 -6.65 19.67 -4.86
CA GLY A 112 -8.10 19.72 -5.11
C GLY A 112 -8.85 18.42 -4.85
N TYR A 113 -8.24 17.46 -4.13
CA TYR A 113 -8.93 16.25 -3.66
C TYR A 113 -9.38 16.40 -2.22
N ALA A 114 -10.51 15.80 -1.86
CA ALA A 114 -10.73 15.36 -0.49
C ALA A 114 -9.87 14.11 -0.26
N VAL A 115 -9.14 14.05 0.85
CA VAL A 115 -8.27 12.90 1.14
C VAL A 115 -8.70 12.29 2.47
N VAL A 116 -9.07 11.01 2.43
CA VAL A 116 -9.48 10.23 3.60
C VAL A 116 -8.43 9.18 3.88
N VAL A 117 -7.89 9.21 5.09
CA VAL A 117 -6.91 8.21 5.54
C VAL A 117 -7.47 7.50 6.74
N GLN A 118 -7.72 6.19 6.61
CA GLN A 118 -8.40 5.38 7.60
C GLN A 118 -7.46 4.35 8.22
N ASP A 119 -7.47 4.26 9.55
CA ASP A 119 -6.90 3.12 10.24
C ASP A 119 -7.74 1.87 9.97
N LYS A 120 -7.07 0.77 9.65
CA LYS A 120 -7.73 -0.51 9.49
C LYS A 120 -8.37 -1.00 10.79
N ARG A 121 -9.35 -1.87 10.62
CA ARG A 121 -10.00 -2.60 11.74
C ARG A 121 -8.96 -3.12 12.72
N GLY A 122 -9.18 -2.83 14.00
CA GLY A 122 -8.32 -3.23 15.10
C GLY A 122 -6.92 -2.59 15.10
N ARG A 123 -6.72 -1.50 14.37
CA ARG A 123 -5.47 -0.75 14.40
C ARG A 123 -5.70 0.68 14.91
N TRP A 124 -4.77 1.15 15.73
CA TRP A 124 -4.69 2.52 16.26
C TRP A 124 -6.03 2.97 16.85
N GLU A 125 -6.70 3.92 16.24
CA GLU A 125 -7.95 4.47 16.74
C GLU A 125 -9.20 3.70 16.27
N SER A 126 -9.05 2.71 15.37
CA SER A 126 -10.16 1.90 14.88
C SER A 126 -10.47 0.72 15.78
N ASP A 127 -11.76 0.45 15.95
CA ASP A 127 -12.25 -0.69 16.73
C ASP A 127 -12.08 -2.03 16.01
N GLY A 128 -12.37 -3.10 16.72
CA GLY A 128 -12.36 -4.46 16.22
C GLY A 128 -11.01 -5.17 16.37
N LEU A 129 -10.88 -6.35 15.78
CA LEU A 129 -9.69 -7.19 15.84
C LEU A 129 -8.93 -7.13 14.52
N TYR A 130 -7.64 -6.82 14.58
CA TYR A 130 -6.79 -6.83 13.41
C TYR A 130 -6.28 -8.23 13.08
N ARG A 131 -6.49 -8.61 11.83
CA ARG A 131 -5.91 -9.83 11.26
C ARG A 131 -5.05 -9.44 10.06
N PRO A 132 -3.72 -9.50 10.20
CA PRO A 132 -2.84 -9.05 9.14
C PRO A 132 -2.91 -9.96 7.92
N MET A 133 -3.17 -9.37 6.76
CA MET A 133 -3.22 -10.09 5.47
C MET A 133 -4.15 -11.31 5.48
N TYR A 134 -5.25 -11.21 6.17
CA TYR A 134 -6.34 -12.17 6.08
C TYR A 134 -7.36 -11.68 5.05
N GLY A 135 -7.61 -12.49 4.05
CA GLY A 135 -8.72 -12.33 3.14
C GLY A 135 -9.96 -13.00 3.71
N SER A 136 -10.47 -12.50 4.83
CA SER A 136 -11.77 -12.94 5.33
C SER A 136 -12.88 -12.06 4.77
N GLU A 137 -14.08 -12.59 4.77
CA GLU A 137 -15.29 -11.90 4.31
C GLU A 137 -15.58 -10.60 5.09
N PHE A 138 -14.88 -10.34 6.18
CA PHE A 138 -15.19 -9.25 7.12
C PHE A 138 -14.09 -8.20 7.30
N ASP A 139 -12.93 -8.31 6.63
CA ASP A 139 -11.83 -7.39 6.90
C ASP A 139 -11.64 -6.37 5.75
N ASP A 140 -10.62 -6.60 4.91
CA ASP A 140 -10.20 -5.58 3.95
C ASP A 140 -11.18 -5.35 2.79
N ALA A 141 -11.89 -6.40 2.37
CA ALA A 141 -12.82 -6.33 1.25
C ALA A 141 -14.10 -5.58 1.67
N VAL A 142 -14.75 -6.03 2.72
CA VAL A 142 -16.04 -5.51 3.18
C VAL A 142 -15.90 -4.14 3.83
N ASP A 143 -14.92 -3.97 4.72
CA ASP A 143 -14.62 -2.67 5.31
C ASP A 143 -14.20 -1.65 4.23
N GLY A 144 -13.51 -2.12 3.20
CA GLY A 144 -13.16 -1.29 2.05
C GLY A 144 -14.39 -0.81 1.30
N TYR A 145 -15.31 -1.72 1.00
CA TYR A 145 -16.58 -1.39 0.35
C TYR A 145 -17.35 -0.35 1.17
N ASP A 146 -17.57 -0.62 2.46
CA ASP A 146 -18.32 0.27 3.34
C ASP A 146 -17.66 1.65 3.44
N THR A 147 -16.34 1.69 3.49
CA THR A 147 -15.59 2.96 3.50
C THR A 147 -15.78 3.76 2.21
N ILE A 148 -15.74 3.12 1.04
CA ILE A 148 -15.93 3.81 -0.25
C ILE A 148 -17.34 4.41 -0.33
N GLU A 149 -18.36 3.63 0.00
CA GLU A 149 -19.74 4.09 -0.06
C GLU A 149 -20.02 5.19 0.99
N TRP A 150 -19.53 5.03 2.21
CA TRP A 150 -19.61 6.08 3.23
C TRP A 150 -18.97 7.39 2.77
N VAL A 151 -17.76 7.32 2.17
CA VAL A 151 -17.06 8.49 1.62
C VAL A 151 -17.84 9.16 0.50
N ALA A 152 -18.47 8.39 -0.37
CA ALA A 152 -19.23 8.91 -1.49
C ALA A 152 -20.45 9.72 -1.05
N GLU A 153 -21.06 9.37 0.08
CA GLU A 153 -22.23 10.03 0.66
C GLU A 153 -21.89 11.32 1.44
N GLN A 154 -20.62 11.62 1.68
CA GLN A 154 -20.25 12.79 2.48
C GLN A 154 -20.53 14.11 1.74
N PRO A 155 -20.94 15.18 2.45
CA PRO A 155 -21.30 16.46 1.84
C PRO A 155 -20.18 17.13 1.03
N TRP A 156 -18.93 16.78 1.34
CA TRP A 156 -17.76 17.30 0.63
C TRP A 156 -17.35 16.43 -0.57
N SER A 157 -17.90 15.26 -0.74
CA SER A 157 -17.61 14.33 -1.84
C SER A 157 -18.49 14.59 -3.06
N ASN A 158 -17.95 14.37 -4.26
CA ASN A 158 -18.73 14.38 -5.50
C ASN A 158 -19.16 12.97 -5.96
N GLY A 159 -19.02 11.97 -5.11
CA GLY A 159 -19.36 10.59 -5.40
C GLY A 159 -18.31 9.83 -6.27
N LYS A 160 -17.21 10.48 -6.70
CA LYS A 160 -16.13 9.81 -7.42
C LYS A 160 -14.98 9.53 -6.48
N VAL A 161 -14.78 8.27 -6.15
CA VAL A 161 -13.78 7.84 -5.17
C VAL A 161 -12.69 7.04 -5.87
N GLY A 162 -11.45 7.48 -5.69
CA GLY A 162 -10.25 6.72 -6.05
C GLY A 162 -9.55 6.20 -4.79
N THR A 163 -8.81 5.12 -4.91
CA THR A 163 -7.95 4.65 -3.81
C THR A 163 -6.48 4.83 -4.15
N PHE A 164 -5.65 4.98 -3.12
CA PHE A 164 -4.21 5.10 -3.32
C PHE A 164 -3.42 4.44 -2.19
N GLY A 165 -2.22 3.97 -2.51
CA GLY A 165 -1.30 3.44 -1.51
C GLY A 165 -0.24 2.54 -2.09
N TYR A 166 0.81 2.32 -1.30
CA TYR A 166 1.94 1.47 -1.62
C TYR A 166 2.13 0.41 -0.53
N SER A 167 2.55 -0.80 -0.89
CA SER A 167 2.71 -1.89 0.07
C SER A 167 1.35 -2.33 0.66
N TYR A 168 1.19 -2.40 1.97
CA TYR A 168 -0.07 -2.82 2.58
C TYR A 168 -1.28 -1.94 2.17
N PRO A 169 -1.19 -0.62 2.08
CA PRO A 169 -2.26 0.18 1.48
C PRO A 169 -2.58 -0.14 0.01
N SER A 170 -1.70 -0.79 -0.73
CA SER A 170 -2.02 -1.40 -2.03
C SER A 170 -2.77 -2.73 -1.86
N TRP A 171 -2.36 -3.54 -0.91
CA TRP A 171 -3.09 -4.75 -0.53
C TRP A 171 -4.56 -4.47 -0.24
N THR A 172 -4.87 -3.46 0.59
CA THR A 172 -6.25 -3.12 0.94
C THR A 172 -7.09 -2.74 -0.27
N GLN A 173 -6.48 -2.14 -1.30
CA GLN A 173 -7.15 -1.81 -2.55
C GLN A 173 -7.49 -3.07 -3.36
N TRP A 174 -6.55 -3.98 -3.49
CA TRP A 174 -6.77 -5.22 -4.23
C TRP A 174 -7.79 -6.14 -3.55
N MET A 175 -7.86 -6.14 -2.24
CA MET A 175 -8.89 -6.90 -1.51
C MET A 175 -10.29 -6.30 -1.69
N LEU A 176 -10.40 -5.00 -1.73
CA LEU A 176 -11.63 -4.26 -1.96
C LEU A 176 -12.11 -4.36 -3.42
N ALA A 177 -11.20 -4.30 -4.39
CA ALA A 177 -11.54 -4.12 -5.80
C ALA A 177 -12.55 -5.15 -6.36
N PRO A 178 -12.48 -6.47 -6.06
CA PRO A 178 -13.47 -7.44 -6.55
C PRO A 178 -14.89 -7.24 -6.03
N THR A 179 -15.07 -6.45 -4.96
CA THR A 179 -16.40 -6.13 -4.45
C THR A 179 -17.12 -5.05 -5.27
N MET A 180 -16.39 -4.36 -6.13
CA MET A 180 -16.87 -3.35 -7.08
C MET A 180 -17.85 -2.35 -6.47
N PRO A 181 -17.45 -1.55 -5.45
CA PRO A 181 -18.32 -0.51 -4.93
C PRO A 181 -18.73 0.47 -6.04
N PRO A 182 -19.99 0.85 -6.17
CA PRO A 182 -20.49 1.70 -7.25
C PRO A 182 -19.73 3.02 -7.43
N HIS A 183 -19.20 3.58 -6.34
CA HIS A 183 -18.50 4.87 -6.35
C HIS A 183 -16.98 4.75 -6.52
N LEU A 184 -16.41 3.53 -6.57
CA LEU A 184 -14.99 3.33 -6.83
C LEU A 184 -14.71 3.46 -8.33
N VAL A 185 -13.95 4.47 -8.74
CA VAL A 185 -13.72 4.78 -10.16
C VAL A 185 -12.30 4.49 -10.64
N THR A 186 -11.33 4.39 -9.73
CA THR A 186 -9.93 4.11 -10.09
C THR A 186 -9.10 3.72 -8.87
N MET A 187 -7.96 3.11 -9.11
CA MET A 187 -6.97 2.78 -8.07
C MET A 187 -5.57 3.25 -8.47
N PHE A 188 -4.79 3.70 -7.48
CA PHE A 188 -3.36 3.89 -7.57
C PHE A 188 -2.69 2.90 -6.59
N ALA A 189 -2.31 1.73 -7.11
CA ALA A 189 -1.84 0.61 -6.32
C ALA A 189 -0.38 0.28 -6.65
N GLY A 190 0.46 0.14 -5.64
CA GLY A 190 1.87 -0.12 -5.89
C GLY A 190 2.57 -0.99 -4.85
N GLY A 191 3.67 -1.62 -5.29
CA GLY A 191 4.57 -2.37 -4.44
C GLY A 191 3.96 -3.56 -3.71
N MET A 192 2.80 -4.02 -4.11
CA MET A 192 2.13 -5.21 -3.57
C MET A 192 0.91 -5.58 -4.39
N GLY A 193 0.54 -6.83 -4.35
CA GLY A 193 -0.70 -7.36 -4.85
C GLY A 193 -1.21 -8.46 -3.92
N PRO A 194 -2.28 -9.15 -4.25
CA PRO A 194 -2.87 -10.18 -3.40
C PRO A 194 -1.96 -11.39 -3.20
N LYS A 195 -1.00 -11.61 -4.07
CA LYS A 195 -0.01 -12.69 -3.91
C LYS A 195 1.19 -12.19 -3.12
N THR A 196 1.32 -12.64 -1.88
CA THR A 196 2.44 -12.27 -0.99
C THR A 196 3.63 -13.20 -1.17
N THR A 197 4.40 -13.01 -2.24
CA THR A 197 5.61 -13.78 -2.49
C THR A 197 6.80 -13.37 -1.62
N ASP A 198 6.67 -12.30 -0.82
CA ASP A 198 7.79 -11.77 -0.03
C ASP A 198 8.17 -12.62 1.18
N TRP A 199 7.26 -13.45 1.68
CA TRP A 199 7.42 -14.22 2.94
C TRP A 199 7.81 -15.65 2.70
N GLU A 200 7.60 -16.10 1.48
CA GLU A 200 7.95 -17.42 1.01
C GLU A 200 8.60 -17.30 -0.37
N MET A 201 9.59 -18.12 -0.61
CA MET A 201 10.18 -18.29 -1.94
C MET A 201 10.41 -19.77 -2.18
N GLY A 202 9.71 -20.32 -3.16
CA GLY A 202 9.85 -21.74 -3.53
C GLY A 202 9.50 -22.71 -2.41
N GLY A 203 8.49 -22.39 -1.58
CA GLY A 203 8.08 -23.19 -0.44
C GLY A 203 8.88 -22.95 0.85
N VAL A 204 9.85 -22.02 0.82
CA VAL A 204 10.70 -21.70 1.97
C VAL A 204 10.29 -20.39 2.60
N PHE A 205 9.87 -20.45 3.87
CA PHE A 205 9.55 -19.26 4.66
C PHE A 205 10.80 -18.38 4.88
N ARG A 206 10.65 -17.07 4.73
CA ARG A 206 11.73 -16.07 4.85
C ARG A 206 11.64 -15.32 6.19
N PRO A 207 12.18 -15.86 7.28
CA PRO A 207 11.97 -15.34 8.62
C PRO A 207 12.51 -13.94 8.83
N GLY A 208 13.72 -13.66 8.34
CA GLY A 208 14.34 -12.35 8.49
C GLY A 208 13.50 -11.21 7.90
N ARG A 209 12.61 -11.55 7.00
CA ARG A 209 11.70 -10.61 6.37
C ARG A 209 10.38 -10.49 7.11
N ALA A 210 9.73 -11.64 7.33
CA ALA A 210 8.43 -11.69 7.98
C ALA A 210 8.50 -11.19 9.42
N LEU A 211 9.51 -11.63 10.18
CA LEU A 211 9.70 -11.17 11.56
C LEU A 211 10.02 -9.68 11.65
N GLN A 212 10.86 -9.15 10.76
CA GLN A 212 11.16 -7.73 10.74
C GLN A 212 9.91 -6.86 10.54
N TRP A 213 9.04 -7.25 9.61
CA TRP A 213 7.79 -6.54 9.37
C TRP A 213 6.81 -6.75 10.52
N LEU A 214 6.64 -7.98 10.98
CA LEU A 214 5.73 -8.32 12.05
C LEU A 214 6.11 -7.59 13.35
N LEU A 215 7.33 -7.74 13.80
CA LEU A 215 7.79 -7.20 15.09
C LEU A 215 7.97 -5.68 15.06
N GLY A 216 8.43 -5.12 13.94
CA GLY A 216 8.77 -3.71 13.86
C GLY A 216 7.64 -2.79 13.38
N LEU A 217 6.67 -3.32 12.65
CA LEU A 217 5.62 -2.48 12.04
C LEU A 217 4.20 -2.88 12.44
N ILE A 218 3.97 -4.15 12.73
CA ILE A 218 2.62 -4.66 12.96
C ILE A 218 2.33 -4.97 14.42
N ALA A 219 3.26 -5.57 15.15
CA ALA A 219 3.06 -5.88 16.56
C ALA A 219 2.83 -4.63 17.45
N PRO A 220 3.42 -3.45 17.19
CA PRO A 220 3.01 -2.24 17.87
C PRO A 220 1.50 -2.02 17.81
N ASP A 221 0.92 -1.50 18.89
CA ASP A 221 -0.52 -1.26 19.05
C ASP A 221 -1.37 -2.51 19.29
N THR A 222 -0.89 -3.72 18.98
CA THR A 222 -1.69 -4.94 19.18
C THR A 222 -1.77 -5.40 20.63
N GLN A 223 -0.97 -4.81 21.52
CA GLN A 223 -1.02 -5.08 22.96
C GLN A 223 -2.37 -4.68 23.58
N LYS A 224 -3.06 -3.70 23.00
CA LYS A 224 -4.39 -3.28 23.45
C LYS A 224 -5.45 -4.38 23.41
N TRP A 225 -5.20 -5.50 22.70
CA TRP A 225 -6.10 -6.65 22.64
C TRP A 225 -5.81 -7.70 23.74
N LEU A 226 -4.81 -7.47 24.54
CA LEU A 226 -4.48 -8.34 25.66
C LEU A 226 -5.14 -7.81 26.93
N ASP A 227 -5.75 -8.70 27.71
CA ASP A 227 -6.42 -8.34 28.98
C ASP A 227 -5.42 -7.71 29.98
N GLU A 228 -4.16 -8.08 29.88
CA GLU A 228 -3.05 -7.53 30.66
C GLU A 228 -2.10 -6.76 29.73
N ALA A 229 -2.51 -5.61 29.28
CA ALA A 229 -1.68 -4.76 28.41
C ALA A 229 -0.42 -4.30 29.16
N GLN A 230 0.65 -5.07 29.05
CA GLN A 230 1.96 -4.73 29.55
C GLN A 230 2.94 -4.68 28.38
N GLY A 231 3.39 -3.53 28.03
CA GLY A 231 4.40 -3.40 27.00
C GLY A 231 4.23 -2.17 26.13
N PRO A 232 5.10 -2.02 25.13
CA PRO A 232 5.10 -0.88 24.25
C PRO A 232 3.81 -0.84 23.42
N THR A 233 3.18 0.32 23.37
CA THR A 233 1.96 0.59 22.62
C THR A 233 2.20 1.45 21.39
N THR A 234 3.34 2.13 21.32
CA THR A 234 3.73 2.97 20.19
C THR A 234 4.80 2.30 19.32
N ILE A 235 4.94 2.79 18.08
CA ILE A 235 6.02 2.34 17.17
C ILE A 235 7.39 2.70 17.75
N GLU A 236 7.53 3.87 18.36
CA GLU A 236 8.77 4.33 18.99
C GLU A 236 9.18 3.44 20.17
N ASP A 237 8.23 3.06 21.01
CA ASP A 237 8.49 2.16 22.14
C ASP A 237 8.95 0.79 21.63
N TYR A 238 8.29 0.25 20.62
CA TYR A 238 8.66 -1.00 19.99
C TYR A 238 10.01 -0.91 19.28
N ASP A 239 10.30 0.19 18.64
CA ASP A 239 11.59 0.45 18.02
C ASP A 239 12.72 0.43 19.05
N THR A 240 12.53 1.06 20.20
CA THR A 240 13.51 1.07 21.27
C THR A 240 13.77 -0.32 21.83
N ILE A 241 12.72 -1.13 21.99
CA ILE A 241 12.78 -2.48 22.55
C ILE A 241 13.23 -3.53 21.53
N THR A 242 12.82 -3.39 20.27
CA THR A 242 13.02 -4.43 19.26
C THR A 242 14.13 -4.15 18.26
N ARG A 243 14.53 -2.91 18.04
CA ARG A 243 15.44 -2.56 16.96
C ARG A 243 16.88 -3.02 17.17
N VAL A 244 17.43 -2.83 18.32
CA VAL A 244 18.89 -3.01 18.50
C VAL A 244 19.23 -4.29 19.25
N ALA A 245 18.54 -4.56 20.35
CA ALA A 245 18.89 -5.69 21.21
C ALA A 245 18.12 -6.99 20.89
N ASN A 246 16.96 -6.91 20.23
CA ASN A 246 16.01 -8.02 20.17
C ASN A 246 15.80 -8.62 18.77
N ARG A 247 16.20 -7.96 17.67
CA ARG A 247 16.08 -8.56 16.33
C ARG A 247 16.88 -9.84 16.22
N GLU A 248 18.11 -9.84 16.71
CA GLU A 248 18.95 -11.02 16.72
C GLU A 248 18.39 -12.08 17.65
N LYS A 249 17.92 -11.69 18.84
CA LYS A 249 17.27 -12.61 19.79
C LYS A 249 16.09 -13.34 19.15
N TRP A 250 15.18 -12.62 18.53
CA TRP A 250 13.96 -13.23 18.00
C TRP A 250 14.16 -14.00 16.70
N LEU A 251 15.13 -13.62 15.86
CA LEU A 251 15.52 -14.40 14.68
C LEU A 251 16.12 -15.75 15.03
N TRP A 252 16.81 -15.82 16.17
CA TRP A 252 17.42 -17.07 16.68
C TRP A 252 16.53 -17.82 17.66
N PHE A 253 15.39 -17.27 18.01
CA PHE A 253 14.42 -17.93 18.87
C PHE A 253 13.72 -19.08 18.12
N LEU A 254 13.83 -20.29 18.63
CA LEU A 254 13.25 -21.47 18.00
C LEU A 254 12.46 -22.30 19.04
N PRO A 255 11.32 -22.85 18.64
CA PRO A 255 10.65 -22.67 17.36
C PRO A 255 9.89 -21.33 17.30
N TRP A 256 9.80 -20.71 16.12
CA TRP A 256 9.11 -19.42 15.96
C TRP A 256 7.62 -19.47 16.32
N SER A 257 7.00 -20.65 16.24
CA SER A 257 5.62 -20.85 16.70
C SER A 257 5.40 -20.52 18.19
N GLU A 258 6.49 -20.50 18.96
CA GLU A 258 6.48 -20.23 20.40
C GLU A 258 6.97 -18.82 20.76
N LEU A 259 7.07 -17.92 19.78
CA LEU A 259 7.40 -16.53 20.06
C LEU A 259 6.48 -15.97 21.15
N PRO A 260 7.04 -15.34 22.20
CA PRO A 260 6.25 -14.87 23.33
C PRO A 260 5.42 -13.62 22.98
N LEU A 261 4.42 -13.31 23.80
CA LEU A 261 3.52 -12.18 23.61
C LEU A 261 4.26 -10.85 23.57
N GLU A 262 5.33 -10.67 24.33
CA GLU A 262 6.15 -9.46 24.27
C GLU A 262 6.80 -9.21 22.91
N ALA A 263 6.94 -10.24 22.09
CA ALA A 263 7.49 -10.10 20.74
C ALA A 263 6.40 -9.87 19.68
N VAL A 264 5.27 -10.57 19.79
CA VAL A 264 4.25 -10.59 18.74
C VAL A 264 2.93 -9.93 19.15
N GLY A 265 2.78 -9.53 20.40
CA GLY A 265 1.55 -8.92 20.90
C GLY A 265 0.32 -9.78 20.64
N GLY A 266 -0.80 -9.16 20.38
CA GLY A 266 -2.06 -9.82 20.05
C GLY A 266 -2.06 -10.61 18.72
N LEU A 267 -0.93 -10.64 17.99
CA LEU A 267 -0.81 -11.33 16.69
C LEU A 267 -0.35 -12.79 16.80
N ARG A 268 -0.16 -13.33 18.01
CA ARG A 268 0.42 -14.67 18.20
C ARG A 268 -0.30 -15.75 17.39
N GLU A 269 -1.61 -15.80 17.47
CA GLU A 269 -2.41 -16.77 16.72
C GLU A 269 -2.29 -16.61 15.21
N SER A 270 -2.36 -15.37 14.73
CA SER A 270 -2.20 -15.06 13.30
C SER A 270 -0.82 -15.47 12.80
N PHE A 271 0.23 -15.24 13.58
CA PHE A 271 1.58 -15.62 13.21
C PHE A 271 1.78 -17.13 13.21
N GLN A 272 1.25 -17.83 14.20
CA GLN A 272 1.28 -19.29 14.23
C GLN A 272 0.52 -19.91 13.06
N ASP A 273 -0.62 -19.33 12.69
CA ASP A 273 -1.37 -19.76 11.54
C ASP A 273 -0.60 -19.51 10.23
N TRP A 274 0.12 -18.40 10.11
CA TRP A 274 1.00 -18.15 8.97
C TRP A 274 2.09 -19.18 8.81
N LEU A 275 2.76 -19.55 9.90
CA LEU A 275 3.80 -20.57 9.88
C LEU A 275 3.29 -21.93 9.41
N ARG A 276 2.06 -22.31 9.82
CA ARG A 276 1.45 -23.59 9.44
C ARG A 276 0.87 -23.61 8.03
N ASN A 277 0.37 -22.48 7.57
CA ASN A 277 -0.46 -22.39 6.38
C ASN A 277 0.05 -21.38 5.35
N HIS A 278 1.33 -21.04 5.35
CA HIS A 278 1.93 -20.07 4.43
C HIS A 278 1.74 -20.43 2.93
N HIS A 279 1.62 -21.71 2.63
CA HIS A 279 1.44 -22.25 1.28
C HIS A 279 0.00 -22.19 0.76
N LYS A 280 -0.98 -21.90 1.61
CA LYS A 280 -2.38 -21.81 1.19
C LYS A 280 -2.64 -20.46 0.54
N ASP A 281 -3.42 -20.46 -0.52
CA ASP A 281 -4.04 -19.24 -1.03
C ASP A 281 -5.04 -18.73 0.01
N ARG A 282 -4.51 -17.97 0.98
CA ARG A 282 -5.30 -17.43 2.08
C ARG A 282 -6.22 -16.32 1.65
N PHE A 283 -6.04 -15.86 0.45
CA PHE A 283 -6.62 -14.61 0.02
C PHE A 283 -7.84 -14.84 -0.87
N GLY A 284 -8.11 -16.08 -1.29
CA GLY A 284 -9.23 -16.40 -2.17
C GLY A 284 -9.24 -15.55 -3.44
N PHE A 285 -8.08 -14.95 -3.75
CA PHE A 285 -7.98 -13.88 -4.72
C PHE A 285 -7.65 -14.38 -6.12
N ILE A 286 -6.97 -15.51 -6.19
CA ILE A 286 -6.66 -16.16 -7.46
C ILE A 286 -7.99 -16.56 -8.08
N GLY A 287 -8.34 -15.91 -9.17
CA GLY A 287 -9.62 -16.14 -9.85
C GLY A 287 -10.70 -15.07 -9.66
N ASN A 288 -10.41 -13.95 -8.99
CA ASN A 288 -11.35 -12.83 -8.88
C ASN A 288 -10.98 -11.59 -9.72
N PHE A 289 -9.86 -11.62 -10.46
CA PHE A 289 -9.45 -10.50 -11.33
C PHE A 289 -10.50 -10.17 -12.40
N PHE A 290 -11.18 -11.18 -12.95
CA PHE A 290 -12.25 -11.00 -13.91
C PHE A 290 -13.47 -10.23 -13.38
N LYS A 291 -13.50 -9.90 -12.08
CA LYS A 291 -14.53 -9.06 -11.47
C LYS A 291 -14.11 -7.59 -11.40
N ILE A 292 -12.82 -7.29 -11.53
CA ILE A 292 -12.30 -5.93 -11.34
C ILE A 292 -12.43 -5.17 -12.67
N ASP A 293 -13.38 -4.25 -12.71
CA ASP A 293 -13.67 -3.45 -13.91
C ASP A 293 -13.28 -1.97 -13.71
N LEU A 294 -11.99 -1.73 -13.46
CA LEU A 294 -11.46 -0.42 -13.08
C LEU A 294 -10.17 -0.08 -13.83
N PRO A 295 -9.97 1.18 -14.21
CA PRO A 295 -8.65 1.72 -14.53
C PRO A 295 -7.74 1.70 -13.29
N VAL A 296 -6.53 1.19 -13.46
CA VAL A 296 -5.54 1.14 -12.36
C VAL A 296 -4.21 1.72 -12.80
N HIS A 297 -3.64 2.57 -11.97
CA HIS A 297 -2.24 2.98 -12.07
C HIS A 297 -1.39 2.07 -11.17
N HIS A 298 -0.67 1.17 -11.79
CA HIS A 298 0.26 0.26 -11.12
C HIS A 298 1.62 0.91 -10.97
N ARG A 299 2.22 0.80 -9.79
CA ARG A 299 3.53 1.38 -9.51
C ARG A 299 4.44 0.42 -8.77
N THR A 300 5.67 0.23 -9.26
CA THR A 300 6.69 -0.56 -8.58
C THR A 300 8.09 -0.05 -8.90
N GLY A 301 9.11 -0.60 -8.23
CA GLY A 301 10.52 -0.34 -8.49
C GLY A 301 11.20 -1.56 -9.10
N TRP A 302 12.23 -1.34 -9.93
CA TRP A 302 13.08 -2.40 -10.47
C TRP A 302 13.73 -3.24 -9.38
N TYR A 303 13.97 -2.63 -8.22
CA TYR A 303 14.60 -3.27 -7.06
C TYR A 303 13.61 -3.57 -5.94
N ASP A 304 12.30 -3.44 -6.23
CA ASP A 304 11.27 -3.86 -5.28
C ASP A 304 11.20 -5.39 -5.23
N ARG A 305 11.25 -5.92 -4.04
CA ARG A 305 11.17 -7.36 -3.79
C ARG A 305 9.74 -7.92 -3.95
N LEU A 306 8.74 -7.04 -3.97
CA LEU A 306 7.33 -7.41 -4.14
C LEU A 306 6.93 -7.32 -5.61
N ILE A 307 7.15 -8.39 -6.32
CA ILE A 307 6.97 -8.48 -7.77
C ILE A 307 5.49 -8.56 -8.21
N ALA A 308 4.56 -8.76 -7.28
CA ALA A 308 3.14 -8.98 -7.62
C ALA A 308 2.49 -7.81 -8.37
N THR A 309 3.05 -6.60 -8.33
CA THR A 309 2.52 -5.45 -9.08
C THR A 309 2.56 -5.67 -10.60
N THR A 310 3.58 -6.31 -11.11
CA THR A 310 3.69 -6.64 -12.54
C THR A 310 2.71 -7.73 -12.95
N ASP A 311 2.54 -8.72 -12.08
CA ASP A 311 1.55 -9.78 -12.29
C ASP A 311 0.13 -9.19 -12.31
N MET A 312 -0.16 -8.25 -11.38
CA MET A 312 -1.45 -7.56 -11.36
C MET A 312 -1.71 -6.75 -12.63
N TYR A 313 -0.70 -6.06 -13.13
CA TYR A 313 -0.83 -5.33 -14.40
C TYR A 313 -1.13 -6.29 -15.55
N ASP A 314 -0.42 -7.40 -15.65
CA ASP A 314 -0.62 -8.40 -16.69
C ASP A 314 -2.03 -8.99 -16.63
N HIS A 315 -2.51 -9.37 -15.46
CA HIS A 315 -3.89 -9.84 -15.27
C HIS A 315 -4.92 -8.78 -15.69
N MET A 316 -4.73 -7.52 -15.29
CA MET A 316 -5.71 -6.48 -15.60
C MET A 316 -5.81 -6.16 -17.10
N ILE A 317 -4.71 -6.17 -17.85
CA ILE A 317 -4.75 -5.93 -19.29
C ILE A 317 -5.34 -7.11 -20.07
N ASN A 318 -5.29 -8.33 -19.53
CA ASN A 318 -5.74 -9.54 -20.21
C ASN A 318 -7.12 -10.03 -19.74
N GLU A 319 -7.46 -9.89 -18.46
CA GLU A 319 -8.58 -10.55 -17.82
C GLU A 319 -9.66 -9.61 -17.27
N ALA A 320 -9.43 -8.29 -17.21
CA ALA A 320 -10.47 -7.36 -16.77
C ALA A 320 -11.70 -7.43 -17.70
N PRO A 321 -12.94 -7.30 -17.14
CA PRO A 321 -14.16 -7.57 -17.89
C PRO A 321 -14.35 -6.69 -19.11
N SER A 322 -14.21 -5.37 -18.95
CA SER A 322 -14.46 -4.41 -20.03
C SER A 322 -13.21 -4.07 -20.81
N GLU A 323 -13.39 -3.69 -22.08
CA GLU A 323 -12.32 -3.10 -22.89
C GLU A 323 -11.81 -1.81 -22.24
N HIS A 324 -12.70 -1.03 -21.64
CA HIS A 324 -12.33 0.20 -20.92
C HIS A 324 -11.33 -0.10 -19.81
N ALA A 325 -11.58 -1.07 -18.95
CA ALA A 325 -10.64 -1.46 -17.90
C ALA A 325 -9.32 -1.97 -18.49
N ARG A 326 -9.36 -2.93 -19.46
CA ARG A 326 -8.14 -3.48 -20.07
C ARG A 326 -7.25 -2.43 -20.73
N THR A 327 -7.82 -1.45 -21.41
CA THR A 327 -7.05 -0.44 -22.16
C THR A 327 -6.60 0.75 -21.32
N ASN A 328 -7.14 0.92 -20.11
CA ASN A 328 -6.82 2.02 -19.20
C ASN A 328 -5.96 1.60 -18.01
N GLN A 329 -5.15 0.56 -18.18
CA GLN A 329 -4.11 0.21 -17.22
C GLN A 329 -2.85 1.04 -17.49
N ARG A 330 -2.16 1.47 -16.43
CA ARG A 330 -0.87 2.17 -16.54
C ARG A 330 0.12 1.51 -15.60
N LEU A 331 1.30 1.18 -16.09
CA LEU A 331 2.39 0.63 -15.28
C LEU A 331 3.56 1.61 -15.26
N PHE A 332 4.01 1.95 -14.06
CA PHE A 332 5.23 2.72 -13.85
C PHE A 332 6.23 1.88 -13.03
N ILE A 333 7.41 1.66 -13.59
CA ILE A 333 8.52 0.97 -12.91
C ILE A 333 9.65 1.97 -12.75
N GLY A 334 9.96 2.35 -11.51
CA GLY A 334 11.00 3.32 -11.20
C GLY A 334 12.30 2.66 -10.73
N PRO A 335 13.40 3.40 -10.67
CA PRO A 335 14.72 2.89 -10.23
C PRO A 335 14.83 2.94 -8.70
N TYR A 336 13.96 2.28 -7.98
CA TYR A 336 13.93 2.28 -6.51
C TYR A 336 13.56 0.91 -5.94
N THR A 337 13.80 0.78 -4.64
CA THR A 337 13.43 -0.38 -3.83
C THR A 337 12.06 -0.18 -3.18
N HIS A 338 11.59 -1.17 -2.45
CA HIS A 338 10.35 -1.07 -1.66
C HIS A 338 10.36 0.04 -0.61
N ALA A 339 11.52 0.35 -0.05
CA ALA A 339 11.64 1.30 1.06
C ALA A 339 11.75 2.77 0.61
N ASN A 340 12.19 3.02 -0.61
CA ASN A 340 12.51 4.36 -1.10
C ASN A 340 11.74 4.76 -2.37
N GLU A 341 10.56 4.22 -2.58
CA GLU A 341 9.69 4.49 -3.75
C GLU A 341 9.30 5.99 -3.89
N MET A 342 9.48 6.75 -2.83
CA MET A 342 9.19 8.20 -2.80
C MET A 342 10.44 9.06 -2.87
N THR A 343 11.62 8.47 -2.80
CA THR A 343 12.88 9.19 -2.90
C THR A 343 13.39 9.18 -4.35
N ARG A 344 14.06 10.25 -4.75
CA ARG A 344 14.70 10.34 -6.07
C ARG A 344 16.06 9.64 -6.10
N VAL A 345 16.42 8.98 -5.03
CA VAL A 345 17.69 8.28 -4.92
C VAL A 345 17.54 6.94 -5.64
N THR A 346 18.11 6.90 -6.82
CA THR A 346 18.40 5.64 -7.48
C THR A 346 19.54 5.00 -6.69
N GLY A 347 19.39 3.74 -6.36
CA GLY A 347 20.42 3.03 -5.61
C GLY A 347 21.81 3.22 -6.23
N ASP A 348 22.76 3.47 -5.39
CA ASP A 348 24.18 3.42 -5.69
C ASP A 348 24.61 1.95 -5.86
#